data_c6dffd87bc841879653f8201c205155e
#
_entry.id   c6dffd87bc841879653f8201c205155e
#
_cell.length_a   1.000
_cell.length_b   1.000
_cell.length_c   1.000
_cell.angle_alpha   90.00
_cell.angle_beta   90.00
_cell.angle_gamma   90.00
#
_symmetry.space_group_name_H-M   'P 1'
#
loop_
_entity.id
_entity.type
_entity.pdbx_description
1 polymer ?
#
loop_
_entity_poly.entity_id
_entity_poly.type
_entity_poly.pdbx_seq_one_letter_code
_entity_poly.pdbx_strand_id
1 'polypeptide(L)'
;MAQTWDDTLRASGYRVTPQRQLVLEAVARLEHATPEEIYAEVRQTARGINVSTVYRTLELLEQLDLVKHSHIHHGAPTYHLARDAQHVHLVCRRCEQVMEVDQAAVTPLVDALEKHQGFLTDVAHLTVFGLCAGCRR
;
A
#
# COMPACT_ATOMS: atom_id res chain seq x y z
N MET A 1 20.93 -10.34 -5.68
CA MET A 1 20.03 -9.99 -6.80
C MET A 1 18.64 -9.74 -6.25
N ALA A 2 18.01 -8.67 -6.67
CA ALA A 2 16.63 -8.42 -6.28
C ALA A 2 15.74 -9.50 -6.89
N GLN A 3 14.94 -10.14 -6.05
CA GLN A 3 13.95 -11.11 -6.48
C GLN A 3 12.87 -10.38 -7.26
N THR A 4 12.57 -10.83 -8.48
CA THR A 4 11.51 -10.20 -9.27
C THR A 4 10.14 -10.63 -8.77
N TRP A 5 9.10 -9.87 -9.12
CA TRP A 5 7.71 -10.23 -8.81
C TRP A 5 7.36 -11.61 -9.35
N ASP A 6 7.83 -11.88 -10.58
CA ASP A 6 7.60 -13.16 -11.25
C ASP A 6 8.21 -14.31 -10.45
N ASP A 7 9.43 -14.12 -9.94
CA ASP A 7 10.10 -15.12 -9.11
C ASP A 7 9.33 -15.40 -7.84
N THR A 8 8.82 -14.35 -7.19
CA THR A 8 8.03 -14.49 -5.95
C THR A 8 6.72 -15.26 -6.23
N LEU A 9 6.02 -14.94 -7.30
CA LEU A 9 4.80 -15.65 -7.69
C LEU A 9 5.06 -17.12 -7.95
N ARG A 10 6.09 -17.43 -8.74
CA ARG A 10 6.46 -18.80 -9.06
C ARG A 10 6.89 -19.60 -7.84
N ALA A 11 7.72 -19.00 -6.99
CA ALA A 11 8.20 -19.63 -5.76
C ALA A 11 7.05 -19.98 -4.81
N SER A 12 5.96 -19.21 -4.84
CA SER A 12 4.77 -19.43 -4.02
C SER A 12 3.74 -20.35 -4.68
N GLY A 13 4.04 -20.92 -5.84
CA GLY A 13 3.17 -21.84 -6.56
C GLY A 13 2.11 -21.17 -7.43
N TYR A 14 2.22 -19.88 -7.66
CA TYR A 14 1.26 -19.13 -8.48
C TYR A 14 1.81 -18.87 -9.88
N ARG A 15 0.90 -18.83 -10.85
CA ARG A 15 1.25 -18.49 -12.21
C ARG A 15 1.42 -16.99 -12.37
N VAL A 16 2.40 -16.60 -13.15
CA VAL A 16 2.52 -15.25 -13.69
C VAL A 16 1.52 -15.14 -14.84
N THR A 17 0.44 -14.40 -14.62
CA THR A 17 -0.55 -14.16 -15.65
C THR A 17 -0.49 -12.70 -16.11
N PRO A 18 -0.90 -12.39 -17.36
CA PRO A 18 -0.94 -11.00 -17.82
C PRO A 18 -1.76 -10.09 -16.92
N GLN A 19 -2.89 -10.58 -16.38
CA GLN A 19 -3.74 -9.79 -15.50
C GLN A 19 -3.04 -9.46 -14.18
N ARG A 20 -2.37 -10.44 -13.56
CA ARG A 20 -1.61 -10.23 -12.32
C ARG A 20 -0.50 -9.22 -12.52
N GLN A 21 0.22 -9.35 -13.65
CA GLN A 21 1.29 -8.43 -13.99
C GLN A 21 0.78 -7.00 -14.21
N LEU A 22 -0.34 -6.85 -14.91
CA LEU A 22 -0.94 -5.53 -15.15
C LEU A 22 -1.39 -4.86 -13.84
N VAL A 23 -1.94 -5.63 -12.90
CA VAL A 23 -2.32 -5.09 -11.58
C VAL A 23 -1.09 -4.60 -10.83
N LEU A 24 -0.02 -5.40 -10.77
CA LEU A 24 1.23 -4.99 -10.14
C LEU A 24 1.82 -3.72 -10.76
N GLU A 25 1.85 -3.68 -12.08
CA GLU A 25 2.37 -2.51 -12.81
C GLU A 25 1.53 -1.25 -12.53
N ALA A 26 0.21 -1.41 -12.43
CA ALA A 26 -0.69 -0.31 -12.09
C ALA A 26 -0.44 0.21 -10.67
N VAL A 27 -0.27 -0.70 -9.70
CA VAL A 27 0.07 -0.32 -8.32
C VAL A 27 1.39 0.44 -8.28
N ALA A 28 2.39 -0.04 -9.00
CA ALA A 28 3.70 0.61 -9.07
C ALA A 28 3.62 2.02 -9.67
N ARG A 29 2.81 2.20 -10.72
CA ARG A 29 2.70 3.46 -11.44
C ARG A 29 1.91 4.50 -10.69
N LEU A 30 0.80 4.07 -10.05
CA LEU A 30 -0.11 4.98 -9.35
C LEU A 30 0.34 5.30 -7.92
N GLU A 31 1.32 4.59 -7.40
CA GLU A 31 1.91 4.72 -6.06
C GLU A 31 0.93 4.41 -4.92
N HIS A 32 -0.11 5.23 -4.75
CA HIS A 32 -1.17 4.99 -3.76
C HIS A 32 -2.51 5.06 -4.49
N ALA A 33 -3.12 3.92 -4.73
CA ALA A 33 -4.36 3.84 -5.51
C ALA A 33 -5.38 2.92 -4.86
N THR A 34 -6.65 3.32 -4.97
CA THR A 34 -7.78 2.47 -4.60
C THR A 34 -7.93 1.34 -5.62
N PRO A 35 -8.60 0.23 -5.26
CA PRO A 35 -8.89 -0.83 -6.23
C PRO A 35 -9.61 -0.34 -7.48
N GLU A 36 -10.51 0.63 -7.35
CA GLU A 36 -11.24 1.21 -8.48
C GLU A 36 -10.31 1.99 -9.42
N GLU A 37 -9.38 2.74 -8.86
CA GLU A 37 -8.37 3.45 -9.66
C GLU A 37 -7.44 2.47 -10.37
N ILE A 38 -7.04 1.39 -9.69
CA ILE A 38 -6.23 0.33 -10.27
C ILE A 38 -7.03 -0.35 -11.41
N TYR A 39 -8.30 -0.64 -11.18
CA TYR A 39 -9.17 -1.22 -12.19
C TYR A 39 -9.26 -0.32 -13.43
N ALA A 40 -9.48 0.98 -13.23
CA ALA A 40 -9.55 1.95 -14.33
C ALA A 40 -8.27 1.96 -15.16
N GLU A 41 -7.12 1.86 -14.51
CA GLU A 41 -5.81 1.81 -15.17
C GLU A 41 -5.61 0.52 -15.96
N VAL A 42 -5.90 -0.62 -15.33
CA VAL A 42 -5.72 -1.95 -15.94
C VAL A 42 -6.66 -2.16 -17.13
N ARG A 43 -7.91 -1.71 -17.03
CA ARG A 43 -8.88 -1.90 -18.11
C ARG A 43 -8.53 -1.16 -19.40
N GLN A 44 -7.65 -0.20 -19.36
CA GLN A 44 -7.15 0.46 -20.58
C GLN A 44 -6.42 -0.52 -21.49
N THR A 45 -5.74 -1.51 -20.91
CA THR A 45 -5.01 -2.55 -21.65
C THR A 45 -5.82 -3.85 -21.71
N ALA A 46 -6.42 -4.25 -20.60
CA ALA A 46 -7.20 -5.49 -20.49
C ALA A 46 -8.69 -5.15 -20.35
N ARG A 47 -9.35 -4.84 -21.46
CA ARG A 47 -10.74 -4.36 -21.50
C ARG A 47 -11.76 -5.34 -20.94
N GLY A 48 -11.46 -6.63 -20.97
CA GLY A 48 -12.35 -7.68 -20.48
C GLY A 48 -12.20 -8.00 -19.00
N ILE A 49 -11.29 -7.35 -18.28
CA ILE A 49 -11.11 -7.58 -16.86
C ILE A 49 -12.30 -7.03 -16.08
N ASN A 50 -12.71 -7.72 -15.03
CA ASN A 50 -13.73 -7.20 -14.13
C ASN A 50 -13.11 -6.76 -12.80
N VAL A 51 -13.83 -5.92 -12.07
CA VAL A 51 -13.34 -5.34 -10.82
C VAL A 51 -13.06 -6.40 -9.75
N SER A 52 -13.85 -7.46 -9.71
CA SER A 52 -13.63 -8.54 -8.74
C SER A 52 -12.32 -9.27 -8.95
N THR A 53 -11.85 -9.37 -10.20
CA THR A 53 -10.53 -9.93 -10.50
C THR A 53 -9.42 -9.04 -9.94
N VAL A 54 -9.57 -7.72 -10.02
CA VAL A 54 -8.60 -6.78 -9.43
C VAL A 54 -8.54 -6.95 -7.92
N TYR A 55 -9.69 -7.01 -7.24
CA TYR A 55 -9.73 -7.21 -5.79
C TYR A 55 -9.05 -8.52 -5.37
N ARG A 56 -9.38 -9.62 -6.05
CA ARG A 56 -8.77 -10.93 -5.75
C ARG A 56 -7.28 -10.96 -6.01
N THR A 57 -6.83 -10.28 -7.06
CA THR A 57 -5.42 -10.18 -7.37
C THR A 57 -4.68 -9.37 -6.31
N LEU A 58 -5.23 -8.23 -5.89
CA LEU A 58 -4.63 -7.41 -4.82
C LEU A 58 -4.52 -8.19 -3.51
N GLU A 59 -5.55 -8.95 -3.16
CA GLU A 59 -5.56 -9.78 -1.97
C GLU A 59 -4.45 -10.85 -2.04
N LEU A 60 -4.30 -11.51 -3.17
CA LEU A 60 -3.22 -12.46 -3.40
C LEU A 60 -1.84 -11.81 -3.29
N LEU A 61 -1.64 -10.67 -3.95
CA LEU A 61 -0.36 -9.96 -3.93
C LEU A 61 -0.01 -9.47 -2.52
N GLU A 62 -1.01 -9.12 -1.72
CA GLU A 62 -0.80 -8.74 -0.32
C GLU A 62 -0.39 -9.95 0.53
N GLN A 63 -1.01 -11.11 0.31
CA GLN A 63 -0.63 -12.36 0.98
C GLN A 63 0.81 -12.75 0.67
N LEU A 64 1.31 -12.39 -0.50
CA LEU A 64 2.68 -12.67 -0.94
C LEU A 64 3.66 -11.55 -0.57
N ASP A 65 3.24 -10.56 0.20
CA ASP A 65 4.03 -9.39 0.60
C ASP A 65 4.58 -8.58 -0.59
N LEU A 66 3.91 -8.60 -1.71
CA LEU A 66 4.28 -7.81 -2.90
C LEU A 66 3.63 -6.42 -2.89
N VAL A 67 2.44 -6.31 -2.29
CA VAL A 67 1.75 -5.04 -2.10
C VAL A 67 1.29 -4.93 -0.65
N LYS A 68 1.05 -3.70 -0.22
CA LYS A 68 0.46 -3.39 1.09
C LYS A 68 -0.64 -2.37 0.89
N HIS A 69 -1.55 -2.29 1.85
CA HIS A 69 -2.60 -1.29 1.82
C HIS A 69 -2.48 -0.33 3.00
N SER A 70 -2.99 0.87 2.81
CA SER A 70 -3.03 1.90 3.86
C SER A 70 -4.39 2.58 3.83
N HIS A 71 -4.86 2.99 5.00
CA HIS A 71 -6.11 3.74 5.13
C HIS A 71 -5.78 5.24 5.19
N ILE A 72 -5.58 5.84 4.01
CA ILE A 72 -5.22 7.25 3.88
C ILE A 72 -6.46 8.14 3.92
N HIS A 73 -7.57 7.64 3.41
CA HIS A 73 -8.85 8.34 3.36
C HIS A 73 -9.92 7.54 4.10
N HIS A 74 -11.05 8.16 4.36
CA HIS A 74 -12.19 7.51 5.01
C HIS A 74 -12.91 6.49 4.11
N GLY A 75 -12.51 6.37 2.85
CA GLY A 75 -13.08 5.43 1.91
C GLY A 75 -12.29 4.14 1.79
N ALA A 76 -12.18 3.62 0.57
CA ALA A 76 -11.46 2.40 0.27
C ALA A 76 -9.98 2.52 0.61
N PRO A 77 -9.32 1.41 1.02
CA PRO A 77 -7.89 1.43 1.25
C PRO A 77 -7.14 1.72 -0.05
N THR A 78 -5.96 2.31 0.06
CA THR A 78 -5.05 2.51 -1.06
C THR A 78 -3.94 1.47 -1.01
N TYR A 79 -3.57 0.97 -2.19
CA TYR A 79 -2.53 -0.05 -2.33
C TYR A 79 -1.25 0.57 -2.86
N HIS A 80 -0.13 0.07 -2.37
CA HIS A 80 1.21 0.47 -2.80
C HIS A 80 2.13 -0.74 -2.79
N LEU A 81 3.25 -0.66 -3.51
CA LEU A 81 4.24 -1.73 -3.50
C LEU A 81 4.85 -1.87 -2.11
N ALA A 82 5.04 -3.12 -1.68
CA ALA A 82 5.81 -3.43 -0.48
C ALA A 82 7.29 -3.27 -0.81
N ARG A 83 7.86 -2.14 -0.43
CA ARG A 83 9.30 -1.88 -0.58
C ARG A 83 10.00 -2.13 0.74
N ASP A 84 11.31 -2.35 0.70
CA ASP A 84 12.10 -2.70 1.88
C ASP A 84 12.09 -1.63 2.97
N ALA A 85 11.92 -0.38 2.62
CA ALA A 85 11.83 0.70 3.58
C ALA A 85 10.38 0.88 4.02
N GLN A 86 10.10 0.51 5.26
CA GLN A 86 8.81 0.81 5.88
C GLN A 86 8.76 2.31 6.18
N HIS A 87 7.70 2.95 5.75
CA HIS A 87 7.47 4.36 6.02
C HIS A 87 6.06 4.56 6.57
N VAL A 88 5.90 5.64 7.31
CA VAL A 88 4.65 6.04 7.91
C VAL A 88 4.05 7.17 7.08
N HIS A 89 2.75 7.12 6.86
CA HIS A 89 2.05 8.15 6.10
C HIS A 89 1.51 9.23 7.03
N LEU A 90 1.77 10.49 6.67
CA LEU A 90 1.15 11.64 7.31
C LEU A 90 0.15 12.22 6.33
N VAL A 91 -1.10 12.38 6.76
CA VAL A 91 -2.18 12.87 5.88
C VAL A 91 -2.71 14.18 6.43
N CYS A 92 -2.67 15.23 5.62
CA CYS A 92 -3.28 16.50 5.96
C CYS A 92 -4.79 16.43 5.72
N ARG A 93 -5.57 16.71 6.75
CA ARG A 93 -7.04 16.65 6.65
C ARG A 93 -7.65 17.81 5.86
N ARG A 94 -6.87 18.84 5.59
CA ARG A 94 -7.38 20.01 4.85
C ARG A 94 -7.06 19.99 3.36
N CYS A 95 -5.78 19.77 3.01
CA CYS A 95 -5.36 19.76 1.60
C CYS A 95 -5.16 18.35 1.04
N GLU A 96 -5.35 17.33 1.88
CA GLU A 96 -5.23 15.91 1.52
C GLU A 96 -3.81 15.49 1.09
N GLN A 97 -2.81 16.35 1.27
CA GLN A 97 -1.43 15.99 0.99
C GLN A 97 -1.00 14.80 1.83
N VAL A 98 -0.35 13.84 1.18
CA VAL A 98 0.23 12.67 1.85
C VAL A 98 1.74 12.83 1.85
N MET A 99 2.34 12.74 3.04
CA MET A 99 3.79 12.78 3.23
C MET A 99 4.24 11.44 3.77
N GLU A 100 5.41 11.00 3.36
CA GLU A 100 6.03 9.78 3.86
C GLU A 100 7.18 10.16 4.79
N VAL A 101 7.22 9.52 5.97
CA VAL A 101 8.31 9.68 6.92
C VAL A 101 8.88 8.32 7.26
N ASP A 102 10.17 8.28 7.55
CA ASP A 102 10.84 7.07 7.98
C ASP A 102 10.21 6.55 9.28
N GLN A 103 10.14 5.24 9.43
CA GLN A 103 9.60 4.63 10.65
C GLN A 103 10.33 5.07 11.91
N ALA A 104 11.59 5.48 11.80
CA ALA A 104 12.36 6.01 12.92
C ALA A 104 11.67 7.21 13.58
N ALA A 105 10.87 7.96 12.84
CA ALA A 105 10.14 9.10 13.38
C ALA A 105 9.08 8.70 14.42
N VAL A 106 8.56 7.48 14.35
CA VAL A 106 7.53 6.97 15.27
C VAL A 106 8.05 5.94 16.26
N THR A 107 9.35 5.63 16.22
CA THR A 107 9.97 4.66 17.14
C THR A 107 9.69 4.99 18.61
N PRO A 108 9.80 6.26 19.08
CA PRO A 108 9.45 6.57 20.46
C PRO A 108 8.03 6.21 20.86
N LEU A 109 7.05 6.41 19.95
CA LEU A 109 5.66 6.02 20.18
C LEU A 109 5.51 4.50 20.25
N VAL A 110 6.10 3.79 19.29
CA VAL A 110 6.08 2.31 19.22
C VAL A 110 6.66 1.72 20.51
N ASP A 111 7.81 2.21 20.93
CA ASP A 111 8.49 1.75 22.15
C ASP A 111 7.66 2.05 23.41
N ALA A 112 7.04 3.21 23.48
CA ALA A 112 6.20 3.58 24.62
C ALA A 112 4.96 2.67 24.72
N LEU A 113 4.33 2.36 23.61
CA LEU A 113 3.16 1.47 23.57
C LEU A 113 3.53 0.05 23.99
N GLU A 114 4.67 -0.44 23.55
CA GLU A 114 5.17 -1.76 23.97
C GLU A 114 5.46 -1.79 25.47
N LYS A 115 6.21 -0.78 25.95
CA LYS A 115 6.63 -0.69 27.35
C LYS A 115 5.46 -0.55 28.32
N HIS A 116 4.49 0.32 28.01
CA HIS A 116 3.41 0.65 28.94
C HIS A 116 2.16 -0.21 28.77
N GLN A 117 1.91 -0.74 27.60
CA GLN A 117 0.71 -1.51 27.29
C GLN A 117 0.99 -2.93 26.85
N GLY A 118 2.26 -3.32 26.67
CA GLY A 118 2.60 -4.61 26.08
C GLY A 118 2.08 -4.75 24.65
N PHE A 119 1.94 -3.63 23.93
CA PHE A 119 1.29 -3.58 22.64
C PHE A 119 2.33 -3.52 21.51
N LEU A 120 2.24 -4.48 20.60
CA LEU A 120 3.10 -4.52 19.41
C LEU A 120 2.43 -3.77 18.26
N THR A 121 3.00 -2.63 17.86
CA THR A 121 2.42 -1.77 16.83
C THR A 121 2.76 -2.29 15.43
N ASP A 122 1.74 -2.38 14.58
CA ASP A 122 1.93 -2.66 13.16
C ASP A 122 2.25 -1.35 12.42
N VAL A 123 3.53 -1.03 12.33
CA VAL A 123 4.00 0.22 11.70
C VAL A 123 3.64 0.30 10.22
N ALA A 124 3.53 -0.85 9.55
CA ALA A 124 3.18 -0.88 8.13
C ALA A 124 1.77 -0.32 7.84
N HIS A 125 0.89 -0.35 8.85
CA HIS A 125 -0.48 0.17 8.75
C HIS A 125 -0.69 1.45 9.56
N LEU A 126 0.38 2.08 10.03
CA LEU A 126 0.28 3.30 10.82
C LEU A 126 0.16 4.53 9.90
N THR A 127 -0.95 5.25 10.05
CA THR A 127 -1.19 6.53 9.37
C THR A 127 -1.49 7.58 10.41
N VAL A 128 -0.87 8.75 10.29
CA VAL A 128 -1.08 9.87 11.21
C VAL A 128 -1.82 10.98 10.48
N PHE A 129 -2.95 11.40 11.02
CA PHE A 129 -3.77 12.47 10.48
C PHE A 129 -3.53 13.77 11.23
N GLY A 130 -3.51 14.86 10.52
CA GLY A 130 -3.32 16.18 11.12
C GLY A 130 -3.39 17.28 10.08
N LEU A 131 -2.67 18.38 10.31
CA LEU A 131 -2.58 19.49 9.37
C LEU A 131 -1.12 19.72 8.99
N CYS A 132 -0.86 19.86 7.71
CA CYS A 132 0.48 20.15 7.22
C CYS A 132 0.90 21.59 7.59
N ALA A 133 2.18 21.90 7.43
CA ALA A 133 2.72 23.20 7.78
C ALA A 133 2.00 24.37 7.10
N GLY A 134 1.55 24.18 5.86
CA GLY A 134 0.81 25.21 5.10
C GLY A 134 -0.63 25.40 5.56
N CYS A 135 -1.25 24.36 6.13
CA CYS A 135 -2.67 24.39 6.52
C CYS A 135 -2.92 24.71 7.98
N ARG A 136 -1.91 24.61 8.83
CA ARG A 136 -2.05 24.84 10.27
C ARG A 136 -2.08 26.31 10.69
N ARG A 137 -1.93 27.21 9.75
CA ARG A 137 -1.97 28.66 9.98
C ARG A 137 -3.40 29.17 10.15
#